data_334774c46465ce30981c6a0309d3cdc0
#
_entry.id   334774c46465ce30981c6a0309d3cdc0
#
_cell.length_a   1.000
_cell.length_b   1.000
_cell.length_c   1.000
_cell.angle_alpha   90.00
_cell.angle_beta   90.00
_cell.angle_gamma   90.00
#
_symmetry.space_group_name_H-M   'P 1'
#
loop_
_entity.id
_entity.type
_entity.pdbx_description
1 polymer ?
#
loop_
_entity_poly.entity_id
_entity_poly.type
_entity_poly.pdbx_seq_one_letter_code
_entity_poly.pdbx_strand_id
1 'polypeptide(L)'
;MNWNLGELFANEAEFSAAIDSAAAQARDFEAKFKDGLHALSAEEFLGVLELYESISEQIGKIMSFAHLKFARDTSLGAQQAKTEQACNDISQSLLFFELEFNELDAAKQDEFIAGGGRFRYYLGLLKRRKAHQLSLPQESVLLKTSPVSGEAFSRLFDESMARMGFDFRGRKLGEEEILSLLHSSDREVRKDAAASLSAVLQQNSHLLGYIYNMIKTDLKIRCELRGYDKAEAVMHEENQINIASVDALIAEAERSFDLVGKFYAKKREILGYDALYDYDRYAPLGGDESEFSFEQARQIVLAAFEKFSPKFKQIALIAFEQNWIDAMPAQNKQSGAFSHSGSRDTHPFVLLNFTRKRRDVFTLAHELGHAIHQYLSYGVGYFNSFTPLTTAETASVFCEMLVFDYMRENFSNLNGLLNFKSAAASDDSQNFKRSASQEARGGGIPNEHAGKRAAPPGPSGARPAS
;
A
#
# COMPACT_ATOMS: atom_id res chain seq x y z
N MET A 1 -3.92 9.79 -19.16
CA MET A 1 -4.84 9.98 -18.04
C MET A 1 -3.99 10.32 -16.86
N ASN A 2 -4.24 11.43 -16.18
CA ASN A 2 -3.45 11.90 -15.04
C ASN A 2 -4.41 12.42 -13.99
N TRP A 3 -4.06 12.33 -12.72
CA TRP A 3 -4.84 12.86 -11.61
C TRP A 3 -5.09 14.36 -11.72
N ASN A 4 -6.26 14.77 -11.25
CA ASN A 4 -6.56 16.17 -10.96
C ASN A 4 -6.37 16.43 -9.45
N LEU A 5 -5.14 16.69 -9.00
CA LEU A 5 -4.87 16.99 -7.58
C LEU A 5 -5.46 18.34 -7.12
N GLY A 6 -5.94 19.18 -8.06
CA GLY A 6 -6.67 20.39 -7.74
C GLY A 6 -8.01 20.16 -7.02
N GLU A 7 -8.48 18.91 -6.99
CA GLU A 7 -9.66 18.53 -6.19
C GLU A 7 -9.35 18.38 -4.70
N LEU A 8 -8.09 18.12 -4.35
CA LEU A 8 -7.64 18.18 -2.96
C LEU A 8 -7.38 19.62 -2.54
N PHE A 9 -6.50 20.33 -3.30
CA PHE A 9 -6.22 21.75 -3.13
C PHE A 9 -6.00 22.40 -4.48
N ALA A 10 -6.74 23.47 -4.77
CA ALA A 10 -6.72 24.14 -6.07
C ALA A 10 -5.36 24.78 -6.38
N ASN A 11 -4.60 25.18 -5.36
CA ASN A 11 -3.28 25.82 -5.50
C ASN A 11 -2.48 25.76 -4.18
N GLU A 12 -1.21 26.17 -4.26
CA GLU A 12 -0.30 26.18 -3.10
C GLU A 12 -0.73 27.14 -1.98
N ALA A 13 -1.47 28.21 -2.29
CA ALA A 13 -1.97 29.13 -1.26
C ALA A 13 -3.07 28.47 -0.43
N GLU A 14 -3.98 27.76 -1.07
CA GLU A 14 -5.02 26.99 -0.39
C GLU A 14 -4.41 25.86 0.46
N PHE A 15 -3.44 25.14 -0.10
CA PHE A 15 -2.70 24.11 0.61
C PHE A 15 -2.00 24.65 1.87
N SER A 16 -1.29 25.80 1.75
CA SER A 16 -0.65 26.44 2.89
C SER A 16 -1.66 26.89 3.94
N ALA A 17 -2.77 27.50 3.51
CA ALA A 17 -3.82 27.95 4.40
C ALA A 17 -4.49 26.78 5.17
N ALA A 18 -4.60 25.60 4.52
CA ALA A 18 -5.10 24.40 5.17
C ALA A 18 -4.18 23.90 6.30
N ILE A 19 -2.86 23.95 6.10
CA ILE A 19 -1.86 23.63 7.14
C ILE A 19 -2.02 24.57 8.32
N ASP A 20 -2.06 25.89 8.07
CA ASP A 20 -2.21 26.90 9.11
C ASP A 20 -3.53 26.73 9.90
N SER A 21 -4.62 26.43 9.18
CA SER A 21 -5.94 26.19 9.76
C SER A 21 -5.93 24.94 10.64
N ALA A 22 -5.41 23.82 10.16
CA ALA A 22 -5.30 22.59 10.93
C ALA A 22 -4.45 22.80 12.21
N ALA A 23 -3.35 23.56 12.11
CA ALA A 23 -2.50 23.89 13.23
C ALA A 23 -3.23 24.74 14.29
N ALA A 24 -4.04 25.72 13.87
CA ALA A 24 -4.84 26.52 14.78
C ALA A 24 -5.91 25.68 15.49
N GLN A 25 -6.66 24.88 14.71
CA GLN A 25 -7.71 24.01 15.26
C GLN A 25 -7.16 22.97 16.23
N ALA A 26 -6.00 22.35 15.95
CA ALA A 26 -5.37 21.37 16.83
C ALA A 26 -4.93 22.02 18.17
N ARG A 27 -4.36 23.23 18.14
CA ARG A 27 -4.00 23.97 19.37
C ARG A 27 -5.23 24.34 20.19
N ASP A 28 -6.30 24.82 19.54
CA ASP A 28 -7.55 25.15 20.21
C ASP A 28 -8.20 23.91 20.82
N PHE A 29 -8.14 22.78 20.13
CA PHE A 29 -8.59 21.49 20.62
C PHE A 29 -7.82 21.06 21.89
N GLU A 30 -6.48 21.12 21.86
CA GLU A 30 -5.63 20.80 23.00
C GLU A 30 -5.96 21.72 24.19
N ALA A 31 -5.98 23.04 23.97
CA ALA A 31 -6.24 24.02 25.03
C ALA A 31 -7.60 23.84 25.71
N LYS A 32 -8.60 23.34 24.97
CA LYS A 32 -9.96 23.19 25.47
C LYS A 32 -10.22 21.86 26.18
N PHE A 33 -9.62 20.77 25.71
CA PHE A 33 -10.05 19.42 26.10
C PHE A 33 -8.98 18.61 26.84
N LYS A 34 -7.70 18.98 26.78
CA LYS A 34 -6.63 18.27 27.47
C LYS A 34 -6.84 18.28 28.98
N ASP A 35 -6.60 17.15 29.60
CA ASP A 35 -6.81 16.88 31.03
C ASP A 35 -8.29 16.96 31.46
N GLY A 36 -9.23 17.06 30.52
CA GLY A 36 -10.64 17.29 30.77
C GLY A 36 -11.61 16.20 30.33
N LEU A 37 -11.16 15.15 29.61
CA LEU A 37 -12.06 14.14 29.06
C LEU A 37 -12.86 13.38 30.12
N HIS A 38 -12.29 13.18 31.31
CA HIS A 38 -12.93 12.49 32.43
C HIS A 38 -14.20 13.17 32.94
N ALA A 39 -14.31 14.48 32.74
CA ALA A 39 -15.43 15.30 33.24
C ALA A 39 -16.60 15.37 32.23
N LEU A 40 -16.42 14.95 31.00
CA LEU A 40 -17.44 15.04 29.94
C LEU A 40 -18.56 14.00 30.13
N SER A 41 -19.78 14.36 29.79
CA SER A 41 -20.85 13.40 29.52
C SER A 41 -20.57 12.64 28.21
N ALA A 42 -21.26 11.53 27.97
CA ALA A 42 -21.14 10.78 26.71
C ALA A 42 -21.54 11.61 25.48
N GLU A 43 -22.52 12.49 25.61
CA GLU A 43 -22.96 13.41 24.53
C GLU A 43 -21.89 14.46 24.22
N GLU A 44 -21.33 15.10 25.24
CA GLU A 44 -20.24 16.06 25.09
C GLU A 44 -19.01 15.40 24.48
N PHE A 45 -18.62 14.19 24.95
CA PHE A 45 -17.52 13.43 24.40
C PHE A 45 -17.71 13.07 22.93
N LEU A 46 -18.94 12.73 22.51
CA LEU A 46 -19.25 12.47 21.10
C LEU A 46 -18.96 13.71 20.23
N GLY A 47 -19.36 14.89 20.69
CA GLY A 47 -19.05 16.15 19.98
C GLY A 47 -17.56 16.46 19.92
N VAL A 48 -16.80 16.15 20.99
CA VAL A 48 -15.33 16.28 20.99
C VAL A 48 -14.68 15.29 20.02
N LEU A 49 -15.19 14.07 19.94
CA LEU A 49 -14.70 13.04 19.03
C LEU A 49 -14.97 13.38 17.55
N GLU A 50 -16.12 13.99 17.25
CA GLU A 50 -16.42 14.50 15.90
C GLU A 50 -15.45 15.61 15.48
N LEU A 51 -15.11 16.52 16.40
CA LEU A 51 -14.13 17.57 16.15
C LEU A 51 -12.73 16.98 15.95
N TYR A 52 -12.33 16.02 16.80
CA TYR A 52 -11.07 15.29 16.66
C TYR A 52 -10.95 14.57 15.31
N GLU A 53 -12.02 13.90 14.87
CA GLU A 53 -12.08 13.27 13.55
C GLU A 53 -11.92 14.30 12.42
N SER A 54 -12.60 15.44 12.53
CA SER A 54 -12.53 16.50 11.51
C SER A 54 -11.12 17.07 11.34
N ILE A 55 -10.41 17.32 12.46
CA ILE A 55 -9.03 17.82 12.41
C ILE A 55 -8.10 16.74 11.87
N SER A 56 -8.27 15.49 12.28
CA SER A 56 -7.48 14.35 11.80
C SER A 56 -7.67 14.14 10.28
N GLU A 57 -8.90 14.27 9.78
CA GLU A 57 -9.18 14.18 8.34
C GLU A 57 -8.54 15.32 7.54
N GLN A 58 -8.50 16.54 8.07
CA GLN A 58 -7.77 17.65 7.43
C GLN A 58 -6.27 17.36 7.34
N ILE A 59 -5.67 16.84 8.41
CA ILE A 59 -4.26 16.42 8.38
C ILE A 59 -4.06 15.32 7.35
N GLY A 60 -4.93 14.31 7.30
CA GLY A 60 -4.91 13.25 6.31
C GLY A 60 -4.99 13.77 4.88
N LYS A 61 -5.87 14.74 4.60
CA LYS A 61 -6.01 15.38 3.28
C LYS A 61 -4.73 16.12 2.87
N ILE A 62 -4.08 16.83 3.79
CA ILE A 62 -2.80 17.53 3.57
C ILE A 62 -1.71 16.51 3.24
N MET A 63 -1.61 15.42 3.99
CA MET A 63 -0.64 14.35 3.77
C MET A 63 -0.89 13.64 2.44
N SER A 64 -2.16 13.36 2.10
CA SER A 64 -2.55 12.75 0.82
C SER A 64 -2.09 13.56 -0.37
N PHE A 65 -2.27 14.88 -0.33
CA PHE A 65 -1.82 15.77 -1.40
C PHE A 65 -0.31 15.73 -1.60
N ALA A 66 0.45 15.81 -0.50
CA ALA A 66 1.92 15.77 -0.57
C ALA A 66 2.42 14.41 -1.09
N HIS A 67 1.83 13.31 -0.62
CA HIS A 67 2.16 11.96 -1.06
C HIS A 67 1.86 11.75 -2.56
N LEU A 68 0.66 12.13 -3.02
CA LEU A 68 0.26 11.97 -4.42
C LEU A 68 1.12 12.83 -5.38
N LYS A 69 1.55 14.02 -4.96
CA LYS A 69 2.54 14.82 -5.70
C LYS A 69 3.88 14.08 -5.79
N PHE A 70 4.37 13.55 -4.68
CA PHE A 70 5.62 12.79 -4.63
C PHE A 70 5.53 11.51 -5.46
N ALA A 71 4.43 10.76 -5.39
CA ALA A 71 4.26 9.54 -6.16
C ALA A 71 4.29 9.79 -7.68
N ARG A 72 3.82 10.95 -8.13
CA ARG A 72 3.95 11.38 -9.54
C ARG A 72 5.35 11.84 -9.92
N ASP A 73 6.06 12.46 -8.98
CA ASP A 73 7.41 12.96 -9.18
C ASP A 73 8.22 12.83 -7.89
N THR A 74 8.99 11.77 -7.77
CA THR A 74 9.83 11.48 -6.59
C THR A 74 10.93 12.50 -6.35
N SER A 75 11.19 13.42 -7.29
CA SER A 75 12.10 14.56 -7.06
C SER A 75 11.56 15.56 -6.04
N LEU A 76 10.27 15.49 -5.70
CA LEU A 76 9.58 16.31 -4.70
C LEU A 76 9.73 15.80 -3.26
N GLY A 77 10.62 14.85 -2.99
CA GLY A 77 10.81 14.26 -1.65
C GLY A 77 11.07 15.27 -0.54
N ALA A 78 11.81 16.35 -0.83
CA ALA A 78 12.03 17.42 0.15
C ALA A 78 10.74 18.19 0.52
N GLN A 79 9.81 18.35 -0.44
CA GLN A 79 8.51 18.97 -0.18
C GLN A 79 7.62 18.06 0.64
N GLN A 80 7.60 16.77 0.31
CA GLN A 80 6.88 15.78 1.10
C GLN A 80 7.39 15.75 2.55
N ALA A 81 8.71 15.66 2.76
CA ALA A 81 9.32 15.67 4.09
C ALA A 81 8.94 16.91 4.91
N LYS A 82 8.91 18.09 4.26
CA LYS A 82 8.48 19.33 4.93
C LYS A 82 7.00 19.27 5.36
N THR A 83 6.14 18.71 4.51
CA THR A 83 4.72 18.56 4.84
C THR A 83 4.52 17.54 5.97
N GLU A 84 5.21 16.40 5.92
CA GLU A 84 5.20 15.40 6.99
C GLU A 84 5.61 16.02 8.34
N GLN A 85 6.68 16.81 8.35
CA GLN A 85 7.12 17.52 9.56
C GLN A 85 6.03 18.47 10.07
N ALA A 86 5.42 19.27 9.21
CA ALA A 86 4.35 20.18 9.60
C ALA A 86 3.13 19.43 10.16
N CYS A 87 2.71 18.34 9.51
CA CYS A 87 1.59 17.52 10.01
C CYS A 87 1.93 16.83 11.33
N ASN A 88 3.15 16.37 11.52
CA ASN A 88 3.58 15.80 12.79
C ASN A 88 3.60 16.85 13.92
N ASP A 89 4.03 18.07 13.64
CA ASP A 89 3.98 19.17 14.61
C ASP A 89 2.54 19.53 15.00
N ILE A 90 1.58 19.48 14.06
CA ILE A 90 0.16 19.64 14.34
C ILE A 90 -0.37 18.48 15.19
N SER A 91 -0.01 17.25 14.82
CA SER A 91 -0.45 16.03 15.51
C SER A 91 0.05 15.93 16.94
N GLN A 92 1.15 16.65 17.32
CA GLN A 92 1.58 16.76 18.73
C GLN A 92 0.47 17.28 19.65
N SER A 93 -0.30 18.28 19.18
CA SER A 93 -1.43 18.83 19.94
C SER A 93 -2.63 17.87 20.05
N LEU A 94 -2.66 16.81 19.28
CA LEU A 94 -3.74 15.82 19.28
C LEU A 94 -3.41 14.55 20.07
N LEU A 95 -2.13 14.27 20.35
CA LEU A 95 -1.67 13.03 20.99
C LEU A 95 -2.37 12.74 22.33
N PHE A 96 -2.67 13.78 23.11
CA PHE A 96 -3.28 13.60 24.42
C PHE A 96 -4.61 12.85 24.34
N PHE A 97 -5.40 13.02 23.27
CA PHE A 97 -6.78 12.58 23.20
C PHE A 97 -6.94 11.06 23.34
N GLU A 98 -6.21 10.29 22.51
CA GLU A 98 -6.26 8.82 22.57
C GLU A 98 -5.64 8.30 23.87
N LEU A 99 -4.54 8.93 24.31
CA LEU A 99 -3.84 8.54 25.53
C LEU A 99 -4.73 8.76 26.75
N GLU A 100 -5.34 9.94 26.88
CA GLU A 100 -6.22 10.29 27.98
C GLU A 100 -7.50 9.43 28.00
N PHE A 101 -8.10 9.14 26.81
CA PHE A 101 -9.20 8.18 26.71
C PHE A 101 -8.81 6.81 27.30
N ASN A 102 -7.60 6.34 27.00
CA ASN A 102 -7.13 5.05 27.51
C ASN A 102 -6.79 5.07 29.01
N GLU A 103 -6.53 6.25 29.59
CA GLU A 103 -6.28 6.41 31.03
C GLU A 103 -7.56 6.53 31.87
N LEU A 104 -8.71 6.78 31.23
CA LEU A 104 -9.99 6.76 31.92
C LEU A 104 -10.25 5.41 32.60
N ASP A 105 -11.02 5.42 33.69
CA ASP A 105 -11.48 4.19 34.31
C ASP A 105 -12.37 3.36 33.34
N ALA A 106 -12.47 2.06 33.59
CA ALA A 106 -13.17 1.14 32.69
C ALA A 106 -14.66 1.48 32.52
N ALA A 107 -15.31 1.99 33.57
CA ALA A 107 -16.73 2.34 33.52
C ALA A 107 -16.96 3.56 32.63
N LYS A 108 -16.07 4.56 32.71
CA LYS A 108 -16.13 5.75 31.88
C LYS A 108 -15.80 5.46 30.40
N GLN A 109 -14.80 4.60 30.15
CA GLN A 109 -14.52 4.11 28.80
C GLN A 109 -15.73 3.39 28.19
N ASP A 110 -16.37 2.50 28.97
CA ASP A 110 -17.54 1.73 28.49
C ASP A 110 -18.75 2.64 28.27
N GLU A 111 -18.95 3.70 29.09
CA GLU A 111 -19.95 4.73 28.87
C GLU A 111 -19.72 5.44 27.50
N PHE A 112 -18.49 5.88 27.24
CA PHE A 112 -18.13 6.56 26.01
C PHE A 112 -18.22 5.65 24.78
N ILE A 113 -17.80 4.39 24.89
CA ILE A 113 -17.96 3.39 23.83
C ILE A 113 -19.44 3.13 23.54
N ALA A 114 -20.28 3.01 24.58
CA ALA A 114 -21.72 2.79 24.40
C ALA A 114 -22.43 3.99 23.75
N GLY A 115 -22.05 5.21 24.15
CA GLY A 115 -22.58 6.46 23.60
C GLY A 115 -21.93 6.89 22.27
N GLY A 116 -20.83 6.23 21.85
CA GLY A 116 -19.96 6.66 20.75
C GLY A 116 -20.56 6.52 19.33
N GLY A 117 -21.79 6.03 19.18
CA GLY A 117 -22.44 5.95 17.88
C GLY A 117 -21.59 5.22 16.83
N ARG A 118 -21.30 5.89 15.71
CA ARG A 118 -20.44 5.38 14.63
C ARG A 118 -18.98 5.15 15.05
N PHE A 119 -18.51 5.78 16.11
CA PHE A 119 -17.14 5.66 16.62
C PHE A 119 -16.95 4.48 17.60
N ARG A 120 -18.00 3.73 17.92
CA ARG A 120 -17.90 2.59 18.86
C ARG A 120 -16.77 1.62 18.48
N TYR A 121 -16.62 1.33 17.22
CA TYR A 121 -15.57 0.43 16.75
C TYR A 121 -14.17 1.03 16.95
N TYR A 122 -13.97 2.28 16.56
CA TYR A 122 -12.71 3.01 16.76
C TYR A 122 -12.30 3.08 18.24
N LEU A 123 -13.23 3.48 19.12
CA LEU A 123 -12.96 3.52 20.56
C LEU A 123 -12.63 2.13 21.13
N GLY A 124 -13.29 1.09 20.63
CA GLY A 124 -12.98 -0.29 20.97
C GLY A 124 -11.58 -0.73 20.53
N LEU A 125 -11.09 -0.24 19.40
CA LEU A 125 -9.71 -0.44 18.94
C LEU A 125 -8.72 0.26 19.86
N LEU A 126 -8.95 1.52 20.23
CA LEU A 126 -8.10 2.27 21.14
C LEU A 126 -7.96 1.54 22.49
N LYS A 127 -9.08 1.08 23.05
CA LYS A 127 -9.10 0.32 24.31
C LYS A 127 -8.26 -0.96 24.22
N ARG A 128 -8.28 -1.67 23.10
CA ARG A 128 -7.45 -2.87 22.89
C ARG A 128 -5.96 -2.55 22.81
N ARG A 129 -5.60 -1.44 22.13
CA ARG A 129 -4.20 -1.00 21.94
C ARG A 129 -3.57 -0.42 23.20
N LYS A 130 -4.34 -0.18 24.28
CA LYS A 130 -3.85 0.33 25.54
C LYS A 130 -2.64 -0.44 26.09
N ALA A 131 -2.58 -1.77 25.89
CA ALA A 131 -1.48 -2.60 26.37
C ALA A 131 -0.10 -2.21 25.78
N HIS A 132 -0.09 -1.58 24.59
CA HIS A 132 1.10 -1.16 23.86
C HIS A 132 1.25 0.37 23.75
N GLN A 133 0.44 1.10 24.54
CA GLN A 133 0.50 2.55 24.62
C GLN A 133 1.71 2.98 25.43
N LEU A 134 2.40 4.01 24.97
CA LEU A 134 3.48 4.67 25.70
C LEU A 134 2.96 5.91 26.45
N SER A 135 3.80 6.48 27.32
CA SER A 135 3.48 7.76 27.94
C SER A 135 3.49 8.91 26.93
N LEU A 136 2.74 9.97 27.20
CA LEU A 136 2.68 11.15 26.32
C LEU A 136 4.06 11.71 25.94
N PRO A 137 5.06 11.85 26.85
CA PRO A 137 6.41 12.26 26.46
C PRO A 137 7.09 11.30 25.47
N GLN A 138 6.91 9.99 25.62
CA GLN A 138 7.50 8.99 24.74
C GLN A 138 6.84 8.99 23.35
N GLU A 139 5.50 9.04 23.30
CA GLU A 139 4.77 9.16 22.03
C GLU A 139 5.15 10.46 21.31
N SER A 140 5.28 11.57 22.05
CA SER A 140 5.72 12.86 21.50
C SER A 140 7.11 12.78 20.87
N VAL A 141 8.07 12.09 21.49
CA VAL A 141 9.42 11.89 20.93
C VAL A 141 9.35 11.03 19.66
N LEU A 142 8.60 9.92 19.68
CA LEU A 142 8.46 9.04 18.54
C LEU A 142 7.81 9.76 17.34
N LEU A 143 6.77 10.56 17.59
CA LEU A 143 6.12 11.35 16.55
C LEU A 143 7.06 12.42 15.98
N LYS A 144 7.81 13.14 16.82
CA LYS A 144 8.78 14.15 16.36
C LYS A 144 9.92 13.58 15.55
N THR A 145 10.32 12.34 15.82
CA THR A 145 11.45 11.70 15.13
C THR A 145 11.03 10.87 13.92
N SER A 146 9.72 10.61 13.71
CA SER A 146 9.24 9.78 12.58
C SER A 146 9.70 10.26 11.21
N PRO A 147 9.76 11.58 10.90
CA PRO A 147 10.20 12.04 9.58
C PRO A 147 11.66 11.72 9.24
N VAL A 148 12.48 11.37 10.24
CA VAL A 148 13.90 11.01 10.08
C VAL A 148 14.20 9.56 10.43
N SER A 149 13.18 8.75 10.72
CA SER A 149 13.28 7.32 11.02
C SER A 149 12.87 6.44 9.83
N GLY A 150 12.11 5.39 10.03
CA GLY A 150 11.74 4.44 8.97
C GLY A 150 11.14 5.08 7.71
N GLU A 151 10.32 6.11 7.88
CA GLU A 151 9.70 6.86 6.77
C GLU A 151 10.71 7.55 5.86
N ALA A 152 11.75 8.16 6.45
CA ALA A 152 12.84 8.78 5.68
C ALA A 152 13.59 7.76 4.82
N PHE A 153 13.80 6.56 5.35
CA PHE A 153 14.47 5.49 4.61
C PHE A 153 13.57 4.88 3.53
N SER A 154 12.26 4.80 3.75
CA SER A 154 11.31 4.39 2.72
C SER A 154 11.29 5.39 1.55
N ARG A 155 11.26 6.70 1.85
CA ARG A 155 11.35 7.75 0.83
C ARG A 155 12.69 7.71 0.10
N LEU A 156 13.81 7.52 0.82
CA LEU A 156 15.13 7.37 0.20
C LEU A 156 15.18 6.17 -0.75
N PHE A 157 14.53 5.06 -0.42
CA PHE A 157 14.39 3.92 -1.32
C PHE A 157 13.67 4.32 -2.61
N ASP A 158 12.52 4.96 -2.50
CA ASP A 158 11.70 5.36 -3.62
C ASP A 158 12.43 6.33 -4.56
N GLU A 159 13.07 7.36 -3.99
CA GLU A 159 13.88 8.30 -4.76
C GLU A 159 15.10 7.62 -5.43
N SER A 160 15.73 6.68 -4.74
CA SER A 160 16.89 5.96 -5.28
C SER A 160 16.50 5.06 -6.43
N MET A 161 15.43 4.26 -6.27
CA MET A 161 14.94 3.37 -7.32
C MET A 161 14.48 4.14 -8.56
N ALA A 162 13.74 5.22 -8.39
CA ALA A 162 13.26 6.05 -9.50
C ALA A 162 14.39 6.71 -10.31
N ARG A 163 15.57 6.91 -9.71
CA ARG A 163 16.79 7.47 -10.38
C ARG A 163 17.64 6.40 -11.04
N MET A 164 17.45 5.11 -10.74
CA MET A 164 18.21 4.04 -11.35
C MET A 164 17.87 3.91 -12.83
N GLY A 165 18.89 3.77 -13.66
CA GLY A 165 18.74 3.50 -15.08
C GLY A 165 19.40 2.18 -15.42
N PHE A 166 18.69 1.35 -16.16
CA PHE A 166 19.06 -0.01 -16.52
C PHE A 166 19.49 -0.07 -17.99
N ASP A 167 20.76 -0.42 -18.22
CA ASP A 167 21.29 -0.52 -19.59
C ASP A 167 20.79 -1.80 -20.25
N PHE A 168 20.04 -1.66 -21.35
CA PHE A 168 19.50 -2.77 -22.09
C PHE A 168 19.71 -2.60 -23.59
N ARG A 169 20.57 -3.41 -24.20
CA ARG A 169 20.86 -3.44 -25.64
C ARG A 169 21.12 -2.03 -26.22
N GLY A 170 21.94 -1.23 -25.53
CA GLY A 170 22.31 0.12 -25.96
C GLY A 170 21.28 1.22 -25.65
N ARG A 171 20.23 0.90 -24.92
CA ARG A 171 19.24 1.87 -24.40
C ARG A 171 19.28 1.89 -22.89
N LYS A 172 18.93 3.04 -22.29
CA LYS A 172 18.74 3.18 -20.85
C LYS A 172 17.25 3.16 -20.53
N LEU A 173 16.82 2.21 -19.72
CA LEU A 173 15.43 1.98 -19.36
C LEU A 173 15.19 2.37 -17.91
N GLY A 174 13.94 2.71 -17.57
CA GLY A 174 13.47 2.82 -16.20
C GLY A 174 13.16 1.46 -15.58
N GLU A 175 12.83 1.47 -14.27
CA GLU A 175 12.54 0.25 -13.50
C GLU A 175 11.38 -0.56 -14.11
N GLU A 176 10.25 0.08 -14.40
CA GLU A 176 9.08 -0.61 -14.94
C GLU A 176 9.32 -1.18 -16.35
N GLU A 177 10.09 -0.46 -17.18
CA GLU A 177 10.44 -0.93 -18.51
C GLU A 177 11.30 -2.19 -18.45
N ILE A 178 12.35 -2.20 -17.60
CA ILE A 178 13.22 -3.39 -17.48
C ILE A 178 12.49 -4.57 -16.86
N LEU A 179 11.62 -4.34 -15.87
CA LEU A 179 10.80 -5.38 -15.26
C LEU A 179 9.80 -5.98 -16.26
N SER A 180 9.22 -5.16 -17.13
CA SER A 180 8.28 -5.66 -18.15
C SER A 180 8.95 -6.59 -19.16
N LEU A 181 10.26 -6.43 -19.43
CA LEU A 181 11.02 -7.30 -20.32
C LEU A 181 11.25 -8.72 -19.74
N LEU A 182 11.14 -8.89 -18.42
CA LEU A 182 11.17 -10.22 -17.80
C LEU A 182 9.98 -11.11 -18.20
N HIS A 183 8.93 -10.50 -18.76
CA HIS A 183 7.74 -11.19 -19.27
C HIS A 183 7.78 -11.45 -20.80
N SER A 184 8.88 -11.12 -21.48
CA SER A 184 9.01 -11.38 -22.93
C SER A 184 8.95 -12.88 -23.24
N SER A 185 8.39 -13.24 -24.40
CA SER A 185 8.45 -14.60 -24.93
C SER A 185 9.87 -15.00 -25.35
N ASP A 186 10.70 -14.03 -25.75
CA ASP A 186 12.10 -14.24 -26.09
C ASP A 186 12.96 -14.43 -24.83
N ARG A 187 13.55 -15.64 -24.72
CA ARG A 187 14.38 -16.02 -23.56
C ARG A 187 15.62 -15.15 -23.42
N GLU A 188 16.26 -14.76 -24.53
CA GLU A 188 17.48 -13.93 -24.48
C GLU A 188 17.11 -12.48 -24.05
N VAL A 189 15.95 -11.98 -24.40
CA VAL A 189 15.45 -10.70 -23.87
C VAL A 189 15.30 -10.76 -22.35
N ARG A 190 14.66 -11.81 -21.82
CA ARG A 190 14.50 -11.99 -20.37
C ARG A 190 15.85 -12.10 -19.65
N LYS A 191 16.79 -12.86 -20.21
CA LYS A 191 18.12 -13.06 -19.67
C LYS A 191 18.92 -11.76 -19.64
N ASP A 192 18.93 -11.00 -20.74
CA ASP A 192 19.60 -9.70 -20.81
C ASP A 192 18.99 -8.70 -19.83
N ALA A 193 17.65 -8.67 -19.73
CA ALA A 193 16.95 -7.82 -18.79
C ALA A 193 17.28 -8.18 -17.32
N ALA A 194 17.29 -9.46 -16.96
CA ALA A 194 17.65 -9.94 -15.65
C ALA A 194 19.12 -9.62 -15.30
N ALA A 195 20.02 -9.76 -16.26
CA ALA A 195 21.44 -9.41 -16.10
C ALA A 195 21.62 -7.91 -15.83
N SER A 196 20.94 -7.04 -16.62
CA SER A 196 20.98 -5.59 -16.41
C SER A 196 20.40 -5.20 -15.06
N LEU A 197 19.21 -5.72 -14.71
CA LEU A 197 18.57 -5.48 -13.41
C LEU A 197 19.51 -5.87 -12.25
N SER A 198 20.05 -7.09 -12.30
CA SER A 198 20.94 -7.63 -11.26
C SER A 198 22.21 -6.80 -11.12
N ALA A 199 22.81 -6.36 -12.24
CA ALA A 199 24.02 -5.55 -12.21
C ALA A 199 23.82 -4.21 -11.52
N VAL A 200 22.72 -3.49 -11.84
CA VAL A 200 22.40 -2.20 -11.22
C VAL A 200 22.06 -2.36 -9.74
N LEU A 201 21.26 -3.37 -9.37
CA LEU A 201 20.94 -3.64 -7.97
C LEU A 201 22.18 -4.05 -7.17
N GLN A 202 23.09 -4.84 -7.76
CA GLN A 202 24.35 -5.20 -7.13
C GLN A 202 25.25 -3.99 -6.88
N GLN A 203 25.34 -3.06 -7.83
CA GLN A 203 26.09 -1.81 -7.67
C GLN A 203 25.53 -0.95 -6.52
N ASN A 204 24.22 -0.99 -6.31
CA ASN A 204 23.54 -0.25 -5.25
C ASN A 204 23.27 -1.08 -3.99
N SER A 205 23.78 -2.31 -3.90
CA SER A 205 23.46 -3.24 -2.82
C SER A 205 23.79 -2.71 -1.43
N HIS A 206 24.87 -1.92 -1.30
CA HIS A 206 25.23 -1.29 -0.03
C HIS A 206 24.17 -0.31 0.42
N LEU A 207 23.71 0.59 -0.46
CA LEU A 207 22.66 1.56 -0.17
C LEU A 207 21.33 0.86 0.16
N LEU A 208 20.90 -0.07 -0.68
CA LEU A 208 19.65 -0.80 -0.51
C LEU A 208 19.66 -1.66 0.77
N GLY A 209 20.80 -2.31 1.06
CA GLY A 209 20.99 -3.06 2.31
C GLY A 209 20.97 -2.17 3.54
N TYR A 210 21.57 -0.98 3.46
CA TYR A 210 21.55 -0.01 4.56
C TYR A 210 20.12 0.49 4.82
N ILE A 211 19.40 0.89 3.79
CA ILE A 211 17.99 1.30 3.89
C ILE A 211 17.14 0.22 4.55
N TYR A 212 17.27 -1.03 4.06
CA TYR A 212 16.54 -2.16 4.63
C TYR A 212 16.84 -2.36 6.12
N ASN A 213 18.12 -2.33 6.49
CA ASN A 213 18.53 -2.51 7.88
C ASN A 213 18.01 -1.38 8.78
N MET A 214 17.99 -0.14 8.30
CA MET A 214 17.46 0.99 9.09
C MET A 214 15.97 0.86 9.33
N ILE A 215 15.17 0.50 8.31
CA ILE A 215 13.74 0.26 8.47
C ILE A 215 13.47 -0.88 9.48
N LYS A 216 14.23 -1.99 9.38
CA LYS A 216 14.09 -3.11 10.32
C LYS A 216 14.52 -2.76 11.74
N THR A 217 15.55 -1.93 11.88
CA THR A 217 16.03 -1.48 13.20
C THR A 217 15.01 -0.53 13.84
N ASP A 218 14.45 0.42 13.08
CA ASP A 218 13.40 1.31 13.57
C ASP A 218 12.17 0.51 14.06
N LEU A 219 11.70 -0.44 13.26
CA LEU A 219 10.62 -1.35 13.65
C LEU A 219 10.94 -2.09 14.96
N LYS A 220 12.13 -2.68 15.05
CA LYS A 220 12.57 -3.41 16.25
C LYS A 220 12.53 -2.52 17.49
N ILE A 221 13.11 -1.32 17.39
CA ILE A 221 13.13 -0.35 18.52
C ILE A 221 11.70 -0.01 18.95
N ARG A 222 10.80 0.28 17.98
CA ARG A 222 9.40 0.60 18.27
C ARG A 222 8.67 -0.55 18.96
N CYS A 223 8.88 -1.79 18.49
CA CYS A 223 8.30 -2.98 19.08
C CYS A 223 8.81 -3.21 20.51
N GLU A 224 10.12 -3.07 20.74
CA GLU A 224 10.72 -3.20 22.07
C GLU A 224 10.18 -2.14 23.05
N LEU A 225 10.10 -0.87 22.63
CA LEU A 225 9.53 0.20 23.44
C LEU A 225 8.08 -0.05 23.82
N ARG A 226 7.26 -0.59 22.91
CA ARG A 226 5.84 -0.88 23.11
C ARG A 226 5.57 -2.22 23.79
N GLY A 227 6.61 -2.98 24.11
CA GLY A 227 6.47 -4.28 24.79
C GLY A 227 5.86 -5.39 23.94
N TYR A 228 6.06 -5.35 22.61
CA TYR A 228 5.71 -6.49 21.76
C TYR A 228 6.76 -7.60 21.89
N ASP A 229 6.31 -8.83 22.11
CA ASP A 229 7.19 -10.01 22.22
C ASP A 229 7.87 -10.36 20.88
N LYS A 230 7.19 -10.06 19.76
CA LYS A 230 7.64 -10.35 18.41
C LYS A 230 7.36 -9.16 17.49
N ALA A 231 8.26 -8.92 16.52
CA ALA A 231 8.14 -7.81 15.59
C ALA A 231 6.88 -7.91 14.69
N GLU A 232 6.42 -9.13 14.37
CA GLU A 232 5.21 -9.36 13.59
C GLU A 232 3.90 -9.11 14.39
N ALA A 233 3.96 -9.08 15.73
CA ALA A 233 2.75 -8.93 16.56
C ALA A 233 2.05 -7.59 16.33
N VAL A 234 2.81 -6.51 16.09
CA VAL A 234 2.24 -5.20 15.76
C VAL A 234 1.39 -5.26 14.49
N MET A 235 1.85 -6.02 13.49
CA MET A 235 1.14 -6.18 12.22
C MET A 235 -0.13 -7.03 12.38
N HIS A 236 -0.08 -8.06 13.23
CA HIS A 236 -1.28 -8.86 13.52
C HIS A 236 -2.34 -8.01 14.21
N GLU A 237 -1.93 -7.11 15.10
CA GLU A 237 -2.85 -6.18 15.75
C GLU A 237 -3.43 -5.16 14.75
N GLU A 238 -2.61 -4.57 13.90
CA GLU A 238 -3.03 -3.62 12.87
C GLU A 238 -3.98 -4.29 11.86
N ASN A 239 -3.67 -5.52 11.43
CA ASN A 239 -4.52 -6.31 10.55
C ASN A 239 -5.72 -6.96 11.28
N GLN A 240 -5.81 -6.81 12.59
CA GLN A 240 -6.88 -7.34 13.43
C GLN A 240 -7.09 -8.85 13.23
N ILE A 241 -5.99 -9.58 13.09
CA ILE A 241 -5.98 -11.03 12.88
C ILE A 241 -5.37 -11.76 14.08
N ASN A 242 -5.81 -12.99 14.27
CA ASN A 242 -5.29 -13.86 15.32
C ASN A 242 -3.98 -14.50 14.85
N ILE A 243 -2.94 -14.45 15.70
CA ILE A 243 -1.64 -15.07 15.43
C ILE A 243 -1.76 -16.58 15.09
N ALA A 244 -2.66 -17.31 15.77
CA ALA A 244 -2.87 -18.72 15.49
C ALA A 244 -3.40 -18.98 14.06
N SER A 245 -4.17 -18.05 13.50
CA SER A 245 -4.62 -18.12 12.10
C SER A 245 -3.47 -17.89 11.12
N VAL A 246 -2.55 -16.96 11.44
CA VAL A 246 -1.36 -16.71 10.65
C VAL A 246 -0.40 -17.91 10.69
N ASP A 247 -0.14 -18.46 11.88
CA ASP A 247 0.70 -19.65 12.05
C ASP A 247 0.14 -20.85 11.29
N ALA A 248 -1.18 -21.06 11.34
CA ALA A 248 -1.84 -22.12 10.59
C ALA A 248 -1.71 -21.92 9.07
N LEU A 249 -1.84 -20.68 8.57
CA LEU A 249 -1.64 -20.35 7.16
C LEU A 249 -0.20 -20.60 6.71
N ILE A 250 0.78 -20.19 7.52
CA ILE A 250 2.19 -20.42 7.25
C ILE A 250 2.49 -21.90 7.18
N ALA A 251 2.04 -22.67 8.17
CA ALA A 251 2.24 -24.12 8.21
C ALA A 251 1.61 -24.85 7.01
N GLU A 252 0.44 -24.38 6.53
CA GLU A 252 -0.19 -24.95 5.34
C GLU A 252 0.53 -24.56 4.05
N ALA A 253 1.00 -23.31 3.95
CA ALA A 253 1.80 -22.84 2.83
C ALA A 253 3.11 -23.64 2.73
N GLU A 254 3.79 -23.88 3.84
CA GLU A 254 5.03 -24.69 3.88
C GLU A 254 4.76 -26.14 3.44
N ARG A 255 3.68 -26.75 3.90
CA ARG A 255 3.27 -28.10 3.45
C ARG A 255 2.98 -28.19 1.95
N SER A 256 2.63 -27.07 1.35
CA SER A 256 2.26 -26.98 -0.08
C SER A 256 3.44 -26.62 -1.00
N PHE A 257 4.66 -26.41 -0.48
CA PHE A 257 5.81 -25.99 -1.29
C PHE A 257 6.21 -26.96 -2.39
N ASP A 258 5.97 -28.27 -2.21
CA ASP A 258 6.19 -29.27 -3.24
C ASP A 258 5.33 -29.05 -4.50
N LEU A 259 4.15 -28.45 -4.36
CA LEU A 259 3.28 -28.08 -5.49
C LEU A 259 3.95 -27.04 -6.39
N VAL A 260 4.69 -26.08 -5.80
CA VAL A 260 5.47 -25.09 -6.54
C VAL A 260 6.57 -25.76 -7.36
N GLY A 261 7.25 -26.75 -6.79
CA GLY A 261 8.24 -27.55 -7.51
C GLY A 261 7.63 -28.30 -8.71
N LYS A 262 6.47 -28.94 -8.49
CA LYS A 262 5.70 -29.64 -9.56
C LYS A 262 5.26 -28.69 -10.67
N PHE A 263 4.80 -27.49 -10.29
CA PHE A 263 4.41 -26.45 -11.26
C PHE A 263 5.59 -26.03 -12.14
N TYR A 264 6.75 -25.72 -11.56
CA TYR A 264 7.93 -25.31 -12.36
C TYR A 264 8.50 -26.47 -13.18
N ALA A 265 8.47 -27.71 -12.68
CA ALA A 265 8.81 -28.88 -13.49
C ALA A 265 7.93 -29.01 -14.73
N LYS A 266 6.61 -28.81 -14.57
CA LYS A 266 5.66 -28.84 -15.71
C LYS A 266 5.85 -27.65 -16.64
N LYS A 267 6.12 -26.45 -16.09
CA LYS A 267 6.44 -25.24 -16.88
C LYS A 267 7.68 -25.47 -17.73
N ARG A 268 8.74 -26.06 -17.17
CA ARG A 268 9.98 -26.42 -17.88
C ARG A 268 9.69 -27.35 -19.07
N GLU A 269 8.88 -28.39 -18.84
CA GLU A 269 8.48 -29.34 -19.88
C GLU A 269 7.72 -28.65 -21.02
N ILE A 270 6.74 -27.82 -20.70
CA ILE A 270 5.93 -27.07 -21.70
C ILE A 270 6.79 -26.11 -22.51
N LEU A 271 7.75 -25.43 -21.90
CA LEU A 271 8.67 -24.51 -22.56
C LEU A 271 9.77 -25.23 -23.36
N GLY A 272 9.94 -26.55 -23.18
CA GLY A 272 10.98 -27.34 -23.86
C GLY A 272 12.40 -26.98 -23.42
N TYR A 273 12.59 -26.55 -22.17
CA TYR A 273 13.89 -26.13 -21.64
C TYR A 273 14.56 -27.26 -20.86
N ASP A 274 15.89 -27.41 -21.01
CA ASP A 274 16.68 -28.34 -20.20
C ASP A 274 16.73 -27.92 -18.72
N ALA A 275 16.79 -26.59 -18.47
CA ALA A 275 16.76 -26.01 -17.15
C ALA A 275 15.98 -24.68 -17.18
N LEU A 276 15.30 -24.37 -16.06
CA LEU A 276 14.76 -23.05 -15.78
C LEU A 276 15.74 -22.27 -14.92
N TYR A 277 15.90 -21.00 -15.28
CA TYR A 277 16.62 -20.01 -14.49
C TYR A 277 15.63 -19.02 -13.89
N ASP A 278 16.10 -18.16 -12.99
CA ASP A 278 15.29 -17.12 -12.36
C ASP A 278 14.59 -16.20 -13.36
N TYR A 279 15.26 -15.85 -14.47
CA TYR A 279 14.69 -15.06 -15.57
C TYR A 279 13.62 -15.81 -16.38
N ASP A 280 13.47 -17.12 -16.21
CA ASP A 280 12.39 -17.89 -16.83
C ASP A 280 11.12 -17.93 -15.97
N ARG A 281 11.15 -17.34 -14.77
CA ARG A 281 10.03 -17.33 -13.84
C ARG A 281 8.75 -16.77 -14.47
N TYR A 282 8.86 -15.69 -15.22
CA TYR A 282 7.75 -15.02 -15.87
C TYR A 282 7.63 -15.39 -17.36
N ALA A 283 8.42 -16.36 -17.86
CA ALA A 283 8.32 -16.82 -19.24
C ALA A 283 6.87 -17.22 -19.58
N PRO A 284 6.27 -16.64 -20.62
CA PRO A 284 4.89 -16.95 -20.99
C PRO A 284 4.78 -18.37 -21.56
N LEU A 285 3.71 -19.08 -21.19
CA LEU A 285 3.37 -20.38 -21.76
C LEU A 285 2.59 -20.17 -23.06
N GLY A 286 3.08 -20.73 -24.16
CA GLY A 286 2.40 -20.70 -25.47
C GLY A 286 2.64 -19.48 -26.34
N GLY A 287 3.65 -18.64 -26.04
CA GLY A 287 4.11 -17.58 -26.95
C GLY A 287 3.12 -16.43 -27.17
N ASP A 288 2.15 -16.25 -26.28
CA ASP A 288 1.15 -15.18 -26.40
C ASP A 288 1.74 -13.83 -25.93
N GLU A 289 2.02 -12.96 -26.88
CA GLU A 289 2.46 -11.56 -26.69
C GLU A 289 1.31 -10.56 -26.89
N SER A 290 0.07 -10.94 -26.57
CA SER A 290 -1.07 -10.03 -26.70
C SER A 290 -0.80 -8.74 -25.93
N GLU A 291 -0.79 -7.63 -26.64
CA GLU A 291 -0.77 -6.30 -26.07
C GLU A 291 -2.19 -5.76 -25.93
N PHE A 292 -2.42 -5.04 -24.87
CA PHE A 292 -3.70 -4.38 -24.60
C PHE A 292 -3.49 -2.88 -24.52
N SER A 293 -4.22 -2.11 -25.31
CA SER A 293 -4.29 -0.66 -25.07
C SER A 293 -5.02 -0.39 -23.75
N PHE A 294 -4.79 0.77 -23.17
CA PHE A 294 -5.48 1.17 -21.93
C PHE A 294 -7.02 1.19 -22.13
N GLU A 295 -7.48 1.58 -23.31
CA GLU A 295 -8.93 1.57 -23.64
C GLU A 295 -9.47 0.13 -23.72
N GLN A 296 -8.72 -0.83 -24.26
CA GLN A 296 -9.12 -2.24 -24.24
C GLN A 296 -9.18 -2.77 -22.80
N ALA A 297 -8.18 -2.44 -21.97
CA ALA A 297 -8.16 -2.80 -20.56
C ALA A 297 -9.38 -2.23 -19.82
N ARG A 298 -9.69 -0.96 -20.05
CA ARG A 298 -10.89 -0.30 -19.52
C ARG A 298 -12.17 -1.05 -19.90
N GLN A 299 -12.33 -1.40 -21.18
CA GLN A 299 -13.53 -2.12 -21.66
C GLN A 299 -13.66 -3.51 -21.02
N ILE A 300 -12.54 -4.25 -20.89
CA ILE A 300 -12.51 -5.57 -20.26
C ILE A 300 -12.94 -5.46 -18.79
N VAL A 301 -12.34 -4.54 -18.04
CA VAL A 301 -12.63 -4.36 -16.61
C VAL A 301 -14.09 -3.93 -16.40
N LEU A 302 -14.57 -2.96 -17.16
CA LEU A 302 -15.96 -2.51 -17.06
C LEU A 302 -16.97 -3.62 -17.37
N ALA A 303 -16.70 -4.44 -18.40
CA ALA A 303 -17.57 -5.55 -18.76
C ALA A 303 -17.55 -6.67 -17.70
N ALA A 304 -16.37 -6.98 -17.14
CA ALA A 304 -16.23 -7.93 -16.05
C ALA A 304 -16.99 -7.48 -14.79
N PHE A 305 -16.84 -6.21 -14.42
CA PHE A 305 -17.50 -5.63 -13.26
C PHE A 305 -19.03 -5.54 -13.43
N GLU A 306 -19.50 -5.21 -14.64
CA GLU A 306 -20.94 -5.19 -14.97
C GLU A 306 -21.59 -6.55 -14.78
N LYS A 307 -20.90 -7.61 -15.21
CA LYS A 307 -21.38 -9.00 -15.07
C LYS A 307 -21.60 -9.38 -13.62
N PHE A 308 -20.80 -8.84 -12.71
CA PHE A 308 -20.95 -9.04 -11.26
C PHE A 308 -21.99 -8.09 -10.65
N SER A 309 -21.85 -6.77 -10.90
CA SER A 309 -22.71 -5.75 -10.31
C SER A 309 -22.72 -4.47 -11.14
N PRO A 310 -23.91 -3.97 -11.56
CA PRO A 310 -24.02 -2.66 -12.20
C PRO A 310 -23.44 -1.50 -11.37
N LYS A 311 -23.51 -1.59 -10.03
CA LYS A 311 -22.93 -0.59 -9.12
C LYS A 311 -21.39 -0.57 -9.18
N PHE A 312 -20.75 -1.75 -9.28
CA PHE A 312 -19.29 -1.84 -9.46
C PHE A 312 -18.86 -1.18 -10.77
N LYS A 313 -19.53 -1.52 -11.88
CA LYS A 313 -19.27 -0.85 -13.17
C LYS A 313 -19.45 0.67 -13.05
N GLN A 314 -20.52 1.13 -12.41
CA GLN A 314 -20.79 2.56 -12.28
C GLN A 314 -19.66 3.29 -11.54
N ILE A 315 -19.17 2.77 -10.41
CA ILE A 315 -18.08 3.40 -9.66
C ILE A 315 -16.78 3.35 -10.49
N ALA A 316 -16.47 2.22 -11.14
CA ALA A 316 -15.30 2.13 -12.01
C ALA A 316 -15.39 3.10 -13.19
N LEU A 317 -16.58 3.29 -13.78
CA LEU A 317 -16.81 4.26 -14.86
C LEU A 317 -16.52 5.70 -14.39
N ILE A 318 -16.98 6.07 -13.20
CA ILE A 318 -16.69 7.37 -12.58
C ILE A 318 -15.16 7.52 -12.43
N ALA A 319 -14.44 6.50 -11.96
CA ALA A 319 -12.99 6.54 -11.81
C ALA A 319 -12.26 6.83 -13.14
N PHE A 320 -12.75 6.28 -14.26
CA PHE A 320 -12.22 6.57 -15.59
C PHE A 320 -12.57 7.97 -16.10
N GLU A 321 -13.80 8.43 -15.87
CA GLU A 321 -14.32 9.69 -16.40
C GLU A 321 -13.85 10.91 -15.61
N GLN A 322 -13.63 10.77 -14.31
CA GLN A 322 -13.24 11.85 -13.40
C GLN A 322 -11.73 11.86 -13.10
N ASN A 323 -10.91 11.16 -13.89
CA ASN A 323 -9.45 11.17 -13.77
C ASN A 323 -8.91 10.70 -12.40
N TRP A 324 -9.53 9.66 -11.81
CA TRP A 324 -8.99 9.05 -10.58
C TRP A 324 -7.68 8.30 -10.82
N ILE A 325 -7.34 8.02 -12.10
CA ILE A 325 -6.26 7.11 -12.49
C ILE A 325 -5.14 7.88 -13.17
N ASP A 326 -3.94 7.78 -12.64
CA ASP A 326 -2.67 8.16 -13.31
C ASP A 326 -2.05 6.89 -13.90
N ALA A 327 -2.23 6.68 -15.22
CA ALA A 327 -2.07 5.36 -15.81
C ALA A 327 -0.69 5.08 -16.39
N MET A 328 -0.02 6.08 -16.99
CA MET A 328 1.15 5.80 -17.84
C MET A 328 2.46 5.95 -17.08
N PRO A 329 3.51 5.16 -17.41
CA PRO A 329 4.85 5.39 -16.90
C PRO A 329 5.34 6.80 -17.24
N ALA A 330 6.08 7.41 -16.32
CA ALA A 330 6.72 8.70 -16.52
C ALA A 330 8.07 8.75 -15.81
N GLN A 331 8.91 9.70 -16.20
CA GLN A 331 10.17 9.95 -15.53
C GLN A 331 9.92 10.37 -14.08
N ASN A 332 10.71 9.88 -13.16
CA ASN A 332 10.60 10.10 -11.71
C ASN A 332 9.28 9.63 -11.08
N LYS A 333 8.38 9.03 -11.83
CA LYS A 333 7.16 8.47 -11.27
C LYS A 333 7.49 7.26 -10.40
N GLN A 334 6.81 7.14 -9.28
CA GLN A 334 6.93 5.99 -8.40
C GLN A 334 6.57 4.71 -9.17
N SER A 335 7.38 3.64 -9.06
CA SER A 335 7.13 2.36 -9.71
C SER A 335 6.02 1.57 -9.02
N GLY A 336 5.53 0.50 -9.66
CA GLY A 336 4.43 -0.30 -9.15
C GLY A 336 3.07 0.33 -9.38
N ALA A 337 2.09 -0.05 -8.56
CA ALA A 337 0.72 0.45 -8.60
C ALA A 337 0.18 0.56 -7.17
N PHE A 338 -0.79 1.45 -6.96
CA PHE A 338 -1.53 1.55 -5.71
C PHE A 338 -2.87 2.27 -5.91
N SER A 339 -3.79 2.07 -4.97
CA SER A 339 -4.95 2.94 -4.76
C SER A 339 -4.81 3.63 -3.41
N HIS A 340 -4.91 4.97 -3.40
CA HIS A 340 -4.88 5.81 -2.21
C HIS A 340 -6.27 6.36 -1.95
N SER A 341 -6.76 6.28 -0.71
CA SER A 341 -8.14 6.65 -0.37
C SER A 341 -8.46 8.15 -0.55
N GLY A 342 -7.45 9.00 -0.61
CA GLY A 342 -7.65 10.44 -0.72
C GLY A 342 -8.33 11.02 0.52
N SER A 343 -9.44 11.71 0.33
CA SER A 343 -10.27 12.29 1.39
C SER A 343 -11.75 12.03 1.07
N ARG A 344 -12.60 11.94 2.10
CA ARG A 344 -14.04 11.62 1.93
C ARG A 344 -14.82 12.67 1.12
N ASP A 345 -14.31 13.90 1.05
CA ASP A 345 -14.86 14.99 0.22
C ASP A 345 -14.33 14.98 -1.22
N THR A 346 -13.46 14.02 -1.57
CA THR A 346 -12.93 13.81 -2.91
C THR A 346 -13.19 12.38 -3.37
N HIS A 347 -12.17 11.68 -3.81
CA HIS A 347 -12.24 10.32 -4.32
C HIS A 347 -10.92 9.57 -4.10
N PRO A 348 -10.87 8.23 -4.29
CA PRO A 348 -9.61 7.50 -4.34
C PRO A 348 -8.76 7.88 -5.56
N PHE A 349 -7.43 7.81 -5.40
CA PHE A 349 -6.46 8.09 -6.45
C PHE A 349 -5.67 6.81 -6.78
N VAL A 350 -5.74 6.38 -8.03
CA VAL A 350 -5.08 5.15 -8.51
C VAL A 350 -3.83 5.50 -9.29
N LEU A 351 -2.66 4.98 -8.88
CA LEU A 351 -1.42 5.04 -9.66
C LEU A 351 -1.18 3.71 -10.34
N LEU A 352 -0.84 3.78 -11.64
CA LEU A 352 -0.42 2.63 -12.45
C LEU A 352 0.84 3.00 -13.23
N ASN A 353 1.56 1.99 -13.66
CA ASN A 353 2.59 2.08 -14.69
C ASN A 353 2.22 1.12 -15.84
N PHE A 354 1.24 1.50 -16.64
CA PHE A 354 0.62 0.65 -17.65
C PHE A 354 1.53 0.50 -18.88
N THR A 355 2.10 -0.69 -19.07
CA THR A 355 3.05 -1.03 -20.14
C THR A 355 2.43 -1.87 -21.26
N ARG A 356 1.10 -1.95 -21.32
CA ARG A 356 0.29 -2.65 -22.34
C ARG A 356 0.35 -4.18 -22.26
N LYS A 357 0.86 -4.74 -21.19
CA LYS A 357 0.90 -6.19 -20.99
C LYS A 357 -0.43 -6.70 -20.41
N ARG A 358 -0.71 -7.97 -20.61
CA ARG A 358 -1.89 -8.61 -20.03
C ARG A 358 -1.97 -8.42 -18.50
N ARG A 359 -0.83 -8.52 -17.81
CA ARG A 359 -0.72 -8.27 -16.38
C ARG A 359 -1.30 -6.90 -16.00
N ASP A 360 -1.08 -5.88 -16.81
CA ASP A 360 -1.52 -4.52 -16.47
C ASP A 360 -3.05 -4.39 -16.47
N VAL A 361 -3.76 -5.26 -17.22
CA VAL A 361 -5.23 -5.32 -17.17
C VAL A 361 -5.68 -5.82 -15.80
N PHE A 362 -5.00 -6.82 -15.25
CA PHE A 362 -5.30 -7.34 -13.91
C PHE A 362 -4.88 -6.35 -12.82
N THR A 363 -3.73 -5.71 -12.95
CA THR A 363 -3.30 -4.64 -12.03
C THR A 363 -4.32 -3.49 -12.02
N LEU A 364 -4.84 -3.08 -13.17
CA LEU A 364 -5.92 -2.08 -13.24
C LEU A 364 -7.17 -2.55 -12.48
N ALA A 365 -7.57 -3.80 -12.63
CA ALA A 365 -8.73 -4.36 -11.91
C ALA A 365 -8.47 -4.44 -10.40
N HIS A 366 -7.26 -4.82 -10.00
CA HIS A 366 -6.81 -4.87 -8.61
C HIS A 366 -6.93 -3.50 -7.94
N GLU A 367 -6.29 -2.48 -8.52
CA GLU A 367 -6.31 -1.14 -7.94
C GLU A 367 -7.71 -0.49 -7.97
N LEU A 368 -8.50 -0.78 -9.00
CA LEU A 368 -9.92 -0.38 -9.00
C LEU A 368 -10.74 -1.13 -7.94
N GLY A 369 -10.38 -2.36 -7.61
CA GLY A 369 -10.98 -3.10 -6.49
C GLY A 369 -10.77 -2.39 -5.16
N HIS A 370 -9.54 -1.93 -4.89
CA HIS A 370 -9.25 -1.08 -3.75
C HIS A 370 -10.01 0.25 -3.82
N ALA A 371 -10.00 0.94 -4.96
CA ALA A 371 -10.67 2.22 -5.12
C ALA A 371 -12.18 2.13 -4.86
N ILE A 372 -12.84 1.11 -5.38
CA ILE A 372 -14.27 0.87 -5.13
C ILE A 372 -14.52 0.61 -3.63
N HIS A 373 -13.69 -0.20 -2.99
CA HIS A 373 -13.80 -0.48 -1.56
C HIS A 373 -13.61 0.78 -0.73
N GLN A 374 -12.57 1.57 -0.99
CA GLN A 374 -12.29 2.85 -0.34
C GLN A 374 -13.45 3.83 -0.51
N TYR A 375 -13.94 4.03 -1.74
CA TYR A 375 -15.05 4.90 -2.04
C TYR A 375 -16.35 4.52 -1.29
N LEU A 376 -16.63 3.21 -1.21
CA LEU A 376 -17.78 2.71 -0.48
C LEU A 376 -17.64 2.83 1.04
N SER A 377 -16.41 2.87 1.56
CA SER A 377 -16.14 3.01 2.99
C SER A 377 -16.28 4.44 3.52
N TYR A 378 -16.33 5.47 2.66
CA TYR A 378 -16.43 6.86 3.12
C TYR A 378 -17.63 7.14 4.03
N GLY A 379 -18.74 6.41 3.81
CA GLY A 379 -19.96 6.55 4.60
C GLY A 379 -19.86 6.15 6.08
N VAL A 380 -18.81 5.40 6.46
CA VAL A 380 -18.63 4.94 7.85
C VAL A 380 -17.83 5.92 8.73
N GLY A 381 -17.36 7.03 8.16
CA GLY A 381 -16.56 8.04 8.86
C GLY A 381 -15.05 7.84 8.66
N TYR A 382 -14.27 8.89 8.90
CA TYR A 382 -12.83 8.91 8.63
C TYR A 382 -12.09 7.80 9.38
N PHE A 383 -12.23 7.70 10.71
CA PHE A 383 -11.53 6.70 11.51
C PHE A 383 -11.91 5.24 11.20
N ASN A 384 -13.10 5.01 10.67
CA ASN A 384 -13.57 3.66 10.33
C ASN A 384 -13.37 3.30 8.86
N SER A 385 -12.94 4.24 8.00
CA SER A 385 -12.72 3.99 6.57
C SER A 385 -11.40 3.30 6.27
N PHE A 386 -10.47 3.27 7.22
CA PHE A 386 -9.20 2.58 7.10
C PHE A 386 -9.38 1.07 7.17
N THR A 387 -9.00 0.39 6.10
CA THR A 387 -9.19 -1.04 5.98
C THR A 387 -7.88 -1.77 6.25
N PRO A 388 -7.86 -2.77 7.15
CA PRO A 388 -6.71 -3.66 7.30
C PRO A 388 -6.30 -4.31 5.98
N LEU A 389 -5.00 -4.54 5.75
CA LEU A 389 -4.49 -5.12 4.50
C LEU A 389 -5.19 -6.41 4.11
N THR A 390 -5.46 -7.29 5.09
CA THR A 390 -6.13 -8.58 4.87
C THR A 390 -7.50 -8.44 4.23
N THR A 391 -8.28 -7.43 4.59
CA THR A 391 -9.60 -7.15 4.00
C THR A 391 -9.49 -6.27 2.75
N ALA A 392 -8.52 -5.36 2.69
CA ALA A 392 -8.25 -4.56 1.51
C ALA A 392 -7.90 -5.46 0.31
N GLU A 393 -6.98 -6.42 0.50
CA GLU A 393 -6.59 -7.36 -0.56
C GLU A 393 -7.70 -8.32 -0.95
N THR A 394 -8.63 -8.62 -0.07
CA THR A 394 -9.82 -9.41 -0.44
C THR A 394 -10.62 -8.71 -1.55
N ALA A 395 -10.78 -7.39 -1.46
CA ALA A 395 -11.49 -6.60 -2.48
C ALA A 395 -10.74 -6.56 -3.81
N SER A 396 -9.42 -6.35 -3.78
CA SER A 396 -8.59 -6.24 -4.98
C SER A 396 -8.46 -7.56 -5.74
N VAL A 397 -8.13 -8.65 -5.01
CA VAL A 397 -8.01 -10.00 -5.62
C VAL A 397 -9.37 -10.49 -6.15
N PHE A 398 -10.47 -10.17 -5.46
CA PHE A 398 -11.81 -10.47 -5.98
C PHE A 398 -12.04 -9.80 -7.35
N CYS A 399 -11.67 -8.55 -7.52
CA CYS A 399 -11.79 -7.84 -8.80
C CYS A 399 -10.89 -8.42 -9.90
N GLU A 400 -9.68 -8.86 -9.56
CA GLU A 400 -8.83 -9.62 -10.51
C GLU A 400 -9.52 -10.91 -10.98
N MET A 401 -10.14 -11.65 -10.06
CA MET A 401 -10.85 -12.89 -10.40
C MET A 401 -12.05 -12.64 -11.30
N LEU A 402 -12.78 -11.54 -11.13
CA LEU A 402 -13.86 -11.16 -12.07
C LEU A 402 -13.33 -10.94 -13.48
N VAL A 403 -12.21 -10.24 -13.63
CA VAL A 403 -11.56 -10.01 -14.92
C VAL A 403 -11.01 -11.32 -15.49
N PHE A 404 -10.42 -12.18 -14.66
CA PHE A 404 -9.96 -13.48 -15.07
C PHE A 404 -11.09 -14.34 -15.67
N ASP A 405 -12.22 -14.43 -14.98
CA ASP A 405 -13.37 -15.21 -15.44
C ASP A 405 -13.96 -14.62 -16.72
N TYR A 406 -14.05 -13.30 -16.81
CA TYR A 406 -14.49 -12.63 -18.04
C TYR A 406 -13.57 -12.92 -19.24
N MET A 407 -12.26 -12.80 -19.04
CA MET A 407 -11.28 -13.08 -20.10
C MET A 407 -11.28 -14.55 -20.51
N ARG A 408 -11.42 -15.46 -19.55
CA ARG A 408 -11.52 -16.90 -19.84
C ARG A 408 -12.71 -17.24 -20.75
N GLU A 409 -13.83 -16.56 -20.60
CA GLU A 409 -15.03 -16.81 -21.38
C GLU A 409 -14.99 -16.15 -22.78
N ASN A 410 -14.33 -15.00 -22.89
CA ASN A 410 -14.42 -14.16 -24.09
C ASN A 410 -13.16 -14.20 -24.97
N PHE A 411 -12.04 -14.71 -24.45
CA PHE A 411 -10.78 -14.81 -25.20
C PHE A 411 -10.41 -16.29 -25.39
N SER A 412 -10.47 -16.76 -26.64
CA SER A 412 -10.31 -18.17 -26.97
C SER A 412 -8.89 -18.73 -26.83
N ASN A 413 -7.91 -17.94 -26.42
CA ASN A 413 -6.54 -18.38 -26.27
C ASN A 413 -6.28 -18.95 -24.85
N LEU A 414 -6.44 -20.29 -24.73
CA LEU A 414 -6.21 -21.05 -23.49
C LEU A 414 -4.78 -20.83 -22.92
N ASN A 415 -3.80 -20.60 -23.79
CA ASN A 415 -2.39 -20.41 -23.40
C ASN A 415 -2.20 -19.12 -22.58
N GLY A 416 -2.94 -18.07 -22.90
CA GLY A 416 -2.93 -16.84 -22.12
C GLY A 416 -3.50 -16.99 -20.71
N LEU A 417 -4.44 -17.91 -20.52
CA LEU A 417 -5.02 -18.25 -19.20
C LEU A 417 -4.07 -19.05 -18.32
N LEU A 418 -3.29 -19.95 -18.92
CA LEU A 418 -2.22 -20.66 -18.21
C LEU A 418 -1.13 -19.69 -17.74
N ASN A 419 -0.85 -18.65 -18.53
CA ASN A 419 0.10 -17.61 -18.14
C ASN A 419 -0.37 -16.81 -16.93
N PHE A 420 -1.66 -16.49 -16.83
CA PHE A 420 -2.21 -15.79 -15.65
C PHE A 420 -2.12 -16.64 -14.39
N LYS A 421 -2.58 -17.90 -14.43
CA LYS A 421 -2.46 -18.81 -13.28
C LYS A 421 -1.01 -19.03 -12.86
N SER A 422 -0.07 -19.01 -13.80
CA SER A 422 1.35 -19.13 -13.51
C SER A 422 1.94 -17.85 -12.88
N ALA A 423 1.48 -16.68 -13.32
CA ALA A 423 1.88 -15.39 -12.75
C ALA A 423 1.26 -15.20 -11.37
N ALA A 424 -0.04 -15.46 -11.18
CA ALA A 424 -0.71 -15.39 -9.90
C ALA A 424 -0.08 -16.35 -8.88
N ALA A 425 0.18 -17.61 -9.24
CA ALA A 425 0.87 -18.54 -8.35
C ALA A 425 2.30 -18.12 -8.00
N SER A 426 2.99 -17.38 -8.89
CA SER A 426 4.31 -16.81 -8.61
C SER A 426 4.24 -15.50 -7.80
N ASP A 427 3.22 -14.69 -8.03
CA ASP A 427 2.98 -13.43 -7.31
C ASP A 427 2.42 -13.68 -5.91
N ASP A 428 1.52 -14.67 -5.72
CA ASP A 428 1.00 -15.04 -4.40
C ASP A 428 2.11 -15.52 -3.46
N SER A 429 3.10 -16.27 -3.95
CA SER A 429 4.26 -16.64 -3.13
C SER A 429 5.17 -15.45 -2.82
N GLN A 430 5.17 -14.41 -3.67
CA GLN A 430 5.87 -13.14 -3.41
C GLN A 430 5.03 -12.17 -2.60
N ASN A 431 3.71 -12.12 -2.81
CA ASN A 431 2.81 -11.29 -2.01
C ASN A 431 2.80 -11.78 -0.57
N PHE A 432 2.87 -13.08 -0.32
CA PHE A 432 3.07 -13.63 1.02
C PHE A 432 4.42 -13.19 1.62
N LYS A 433 5.53 -13.26 0.85
CA LYS A 433 6.83 -12.73 1.28
C LYS A 433 6.86 -11.20 1.33
N ARG A 434 6.08 -10.53 0.48
CA ARG A 434 5.91 -9.07 0.45
C ARG A 434 5.07 -8.59 1.61
N SER A 435 3.96 -9.24 1.94
CA SER A 435 3.18 -8.95 3.13
C SER A 435 4.06 -9.06 4.36
N ALA A 436 4.78 -10.16 4.54
CA ALA A 436 5.74 -10.31 5.64
C ALA A 436 6.82 -9.23 5.68
N SER A 437 7.21 -8.63 4.55
CA SER A 437 8.22 -7.55 4.49
C SER A 437 7.63 -6.13 4.50
N GLN A 438 6.41 -5.92 4.02
CA GLN A 438 5.64 -4.68 4.17
C GLN A 438 5.08 -4.52 5.58
N GLU A 439 4.67 -5.61 6.17
CA GLU A 439 4.27 -5.74 7.59
C GLU A 439 5.33 -5.21 8.55
N ALA A 440 6.57 -5.20 8.14
CA ALA A 440 7.66 -4.62 8.91
C ALA A 440 7.75 -3.06 8.86
N ARG A 441 6.85 -2.38 8.16
CA ARG A 441 6.91 -0.93 7.94
C ARG A 441 5.92 -0.09 8.76
N GLY A 442 4.94 -0.72 9.40
CA GLY A 442 3.89 0.00 10.10
C GLY A 442 3.96 -0.14 11.61
N GLY A 443 4.30 0.89 12.29
CA GLY A 443 4.21 1.07 13.73
C GLY A 443 4.21 2.56 14.05
N GLY A 444 3.19 3.23 13.66
CA GLY A 444 2.87 4.60 13.98
C GLY A 444 1.38 4.81 13.74
N ILE A 445 0.78 5.85 14.27
CA ILE A 445 -0.55 6.34 13.90
C ILE A 445 -0.82 5.97 12.45
N PRO A 446 -1.99 5.42 12.07
CA PRO A 446 -2.19 4.86 10.75
C PRO A 446 -1.78 5.87 9.68
N ASN A 447 -0.53 5.74 9.21
CA ASN A 447 -0.04 6.48 8.08
C ASN A 447 -0.56 5.75 6.86
N GLU A 448 -1.57 6.31 6.21
CA GLU A 448 -2.15 5.85 4.95
C GLU A 448 -1.14 5.72 3.80
N HIS A 449 0.14 6.02 4.05
CA HIS A 449 1.10 6.36 3.01
C HIS A 449 2.20 5.34 2.76
N ALA A 450 2.14 4.16 3.35
CA ALA A 450 3.02 3.08 2.92
C ALA A 450 2.51 2.47 1.61
N GLY A 451 2.74 3.19 0.52
CA GLY A 451 2.56 2.65 -0.83
C GLY A 451 3.25 1.30 -0.96
N LYS A 452 2.52 0.30 -1.41
CA LYS A 452 3.01 -1.06 -1.60
C LYS A 452 4.21 -1.06 -2.53
N ARG A 453 5.39 -1.41 -2.02
CA ARG A 453 6.55 -1.71 -2.86
C ARG A 453 7.20 -3.02 -2.49
N ALA A 454 7.38 -3.82 -3.51
CA ALA A 454 8.19 -5.00 -3.42
C ALA A 454 9.67 -4.65 -3.36
N ALA A 455 10.39 -5.22 -2.42
CA ALA A 455 11.83 -5.33 -2.55
C ALA A 455 12.17 -6.30 -3.71
N PRO A 456 13.16 -5.98 -4.54
CA PRO A 456 13.62 -6.90 -5.56
C PRO A 456 14.16 -8.19 -4.90
N PRO A 457 14.08 -9.33 -5.58
CA PRO A 457 14.62 -10.58 -5.06
C PRO A 457 16.13 -10.44 -4.85
N GLY A 458 16.58 -10.69 -3.63
CA GLY A 458 18.00 -10.79 -3.32
C GLY A 458 18.66 -11.89 -4.18
N PRO A 459 19.95 -11.77 -4.53
CA PRO A 459 20.64 -12.77 -5.31
C PRO A 459 20.66 -14.09 -4.53
N SER A 460 19.98 -15.10 -5.06
CA SER A 460 20.12 -16.47 -4.56
C SER A 460 21.54 -16.96 -4.88
N GLY A 461 22.40 -16.96 -3.87
CA GLY A 461 23.70 -17.60 -3.98
C GLY A 461 23.49 -19.07 -4.33
N ALA A 462 23.90 -19.46 -5.53
CA ALA A 462 23.99 -20.85 -5.92
C ALA A 462 25.04 -21.53 -5.03
N ARG A 463 24.59 -22.38 -4.10
CA ARG A 463 25.45 -23.41 -3.54
C ARG A 463 25.32 -24.64 -4.44
N PRO A 464 26.43 -25.21 -4.92
CA PRO A 464 26.36 -26.49 -5.60
C PRO A 464 25.98 -27.55 -4.57
N ALA A 465 25.05 -28.41 -4.91
CA ALA A 465 24.75 -29.62 -4.18
C ALA A 465 25.88 -30.59 -4.38
N SER A 466 26.49 -31.01 -3.29
CA SER A 466 27.25 -32.27 -3.17
C SER A 466 26.33 -33.34 -2.62
#